data_869d2e04471644b42907dfe2d7ac600b
#
_entry.id   869d2e04471644b42907dfe2d7ac600b
#
_cell.length_a   1.000
_cell.length_b   1.000
_cell.length_c   1.000
_cell.angle_alpha   90.00
_cell.angle_beta   90.00
_cell.angle_gamma   90.00
#
_symmetry.space_group_name_H-M   'P 1'
#
loop_
_entity.id
_entity.type
_entity.pdbx_description
1 polymer ?
#
loop_
_entity_poly.entity_id
_entity_poly.type
_entity_poly.pdbx_seq_one_letter_code
_entity_poly.pdbx_strand_id
1 'polypeptide(L)'
;MNLPLGARLWIADAPKDPKGMILICPGGGYQWLSPREAQPVARAFAAAGWAAAVVYYTVREKPGQPPLGTLPVRQLGEALQTMQQRFPALSALVCGFSAGGHLAASLGVHWRELGLPRPDGDRKSVV
;
A
#
# COMPACT_ATOMS: atom_id res chain seq x y z
N MET A 1 -7.88 7.38 -7.41
CA MET A 1 -7.79 8.62 -6.60
C MET A 1 -6.34 9.06 -6.52
N ASN A 2 -6.07 10.30 -6.80
CA ASN A 2 -4.71 10.85 -6.67
C ASN A 2 -4.55 11.40 -5.25
N LEU A 3 -3.44 11.03 -4.60
CA LEU A 3 -3.15 11.48 -3.24
C LEU A 3 -2.17 12.67 -3.25
N PRO A 4 -2.19 13.53 -2.21
CA PRO A 4 -1.38 14.76 -2.19
C PRO A 4 0.12 14.56 -2.41
N LEU A 5 0.71 13.46 -1.92
CA LEU A 5 2.14 13.17 -2.11
C LEU A 5 2.46 12.53 -3.46
N GLY A 6 1.49 12.38 -4.35
CA GLY A 6 1.70 11.95 -5.72
C GLY A 6 1.42 10.47 -5.98
N ALA A 7 1.12 9.66 -4.98
CA ALA A 7 0.69 8.30 -5.20
C ALA A 7 -0.74 8.26 -5.73
N ARG A 8 -1.07 7.18 -6.42
CA ARG A 8 -2.44 6.90 -6.83
C ARG A 8 -2.96 5.71 -6.04
N LEU A 9 -4.15 5.85 -5.49
CA LEU A 9 -4.83 4.79 -4.77
C LEU A 9 -6.00 4.29 -5.61
N TRP A 10 -5.99 2.98 -5.90
CA TRP A 10 -7.10 2.32 -6.58
C TRP A 10 -7.81 1.42 -5.58
N ILE A 11 -9.11 1.64 -5.38
CA ILE A 11 -9.89 0.92 -4.38
C ILE A 11 -10.83 -0.03 -5.12
N ALA A 12 -10.74 -1.33 -4.80
CA ALA A 12 -11.65 -2.34 -5.34
C ALA A 12 -13.05 -2.16 -4.75
N ASP A 13 -14.08 -2.61 -5.47
CA ASP A 13 -15.43 -2.62 -4.94
C ASP A 13 -15.47 -3.45 -3.65
N ALA A 14 -15.84 -2.80 -2.54
CA ALA A 14 -15.82 -3.43 -1.24
C ALA A 14 -16.98 -4.42 -1.08
N PRO A 15 -16.76 -5.57 -0.44
CA PRO A 15 -17.84 -6.46 -0.06
C PRO A 15 -18.75 -5.78 0.98
N LYS A 16 -19.95 -6.35 1.19
CA LYS A 16 -20.96 -5.73 2.05
C LYS A 16 -20.50 -5.56 3.49
N ASP A 17 -19.88 -6.57 4.06
CA ASP A 17 -19.36 -6.54 5.44
C ASP A 17 -17.88 -6.95 5.41
N PRO A 18 -16.96 -6.01 5.10
CA PRO A 18 -15.55 -6.38 5.01
C PRO A 18 -15.00 -6.85 6.35
N LYS A 19 -14.21 -7.94 6.32
CA LYS A 19 -13.55 -8.47 7.53
C LYS A 19 -12.34 -7.65 7.98
N GLY A 20 -11.84 -6.79 7.11
CA GLY A 20 -10.70 -5.93 7.35
C GLY A 20 -10.37 -5.20 6.07
N MET A 21 -9.35 -4.37 6.10
CA MET A 21 -8.85 -3.75 4.87
C MET A 21 -7.41 -4.14 4.62
N ILE A 22 -7.03 -4.18 3.34
CA ILE A 22 -5.68 -4.54 2.92
C ILE A 22 -5.21 -3.60 1.83
N LEU A 23 -4.00 -3.09 1.98
CA LEU A 23 -3.32 -2.28 0.98
C LEU A 23 -2.27 -3.14 0.30
N ILE A 24 -2.29 -3.14 -1.02
CA ILE A 24 -1.39 -3.92 -1.86
C ILE A 24 -0.31 -3.00 -2.41
N CYS A 25 0.95 -3.38 -2.16
CA CYS A 25 2.12 -2.69 -2.68
C CYS A 25 2.77 -3.57 -3.75
N PRO A 26 2.57 -3.28 -5.04
CA PRO A 26 3.19 -4.07 -6.11
C PRO A 26 4.71 -4.00 -6.08
N GLY A 27 5.37 -5.02 -6.59
CA GLY A 27 6.82 -5.03 -6.78
C GLY A 27 7.24 -4.49 -8.13
N GLY A 28 8.53 -4.45 -8.37
CA GLY A 28 9.13 -3.96 -9.62
C GLY A 28 10.47 -3.27 -9.39
N GLY A 29 11.14 -3.54 -8.27
CA GLY A 29 12.48 -3.02 -7.97
C GLY A 29 12.55 -1.50 -7.80
N TYR A 30 11.43 -0.84 -7.47
CA TYR A 30 11.31 0.62 -7.46
C TYR A 30 11.56 1.27 -8.82
N GLN A 31 11.50 0.49 -9.91
CA GLN A 31 11.67 0.98 -11.27
C GLN A 31 10.36 0.98 -12.05
N TRP A 32 9.43 0.10 -11.68
CA TRP A 32 8.11 0.00 -12.26
C TRP A 32 7.16 -0.66 -11.26
N LEU A 33 5.88 -0.72 -11.56
CA LEU A 33 4.91 -1.39 -10.71
C LEU A 33 4.24 -2.52 -11.50
N SER A 34 4.43 -3.75 -11.02
CA SER A 34 3.95 -4.96 -11.70
C SER A 34 2.42 -5.01 -11.75
N PRO A 35 1.80 -5.02 -12.94
CA PRO A 35 0.35 -5.12 -13.04
C PRO A 35 -0.22 -6.41 -12.45
N ARG A 36 0.54 -7.51 -12.49
CA ARG A 36 0.11 -8.80 -11.94
C ARG A 36 -0.03 -8.76 -10.41
N GLU A 37 0.73 -7.90 -9.76
CA GLU A 37 0.79 -7.77 -8.31
C GLU A 37 -0.05 -6.59 -7.81
N ALA A 38 -0.86 -6.02 -8.66
CA ALA A 38 -1.69 -4.86 -8.37
C ALA A 38 -3.19 -5.23 -8.31
N GLN A 39 -3.98 -4.76 -9.27
CA GLN A 39 -5.43 -4.96 -9.25
C GLN A 39 -5.88 -6.42 -9.16
N PRO A 40 -5.25 -7.39 -9.84
CA PRO A 40 -5.68 -8.79 -9.71
C PRO A 40 -5.58 -9.30 -8.27
N VAL A 41 -4.54 -8.91 -7.54
CA VAL A 41 -4.37 -9.31 -6.13
C VAL A 41 -5.44 -8.63 -5.26
N ALA A 42 -5.67 -7.34 -5.45
CA ALA A 42 -6.69 -6.62 -4.70
C ALA A 42 -8.09 -7.20 -4.96
N ARG A 43 -8.41 -7.55 -6.20
CA ARG A 43 -9.69 -8.19 -6.54
C ARG A 43 -9.84 -9.55 -5.88
N ALA A 44 -8.76 -10.33 -5.79
CA ALA A 44 -8.78 -11.62 -5.10
C ALA A 44 -9.08 -11.46 -3.61
N PHE A 45 -8.47 -10.47 -2.96
CA PHE A 45 -8.78 -10.17 -1.56
C PHE A 45 -10.21 -9.65 -1.40
N ALA A 46 -10.70 -8.81 -2.30
CA ALA A 46 -12.08 -8.33 -2.26
C ALA A 46 -13.06 -9.49 -2.38
N ALA A 47 -12.80 -10.44 -3.27
CA ALA A 47 -13.62 -11.65 -3.42
C ALA A 47 -13.59 -12.53 -2.16
N ALA A 48 -12.51 -12.47 -1.38
CA ALA A 48 -12.36 -13.18 -0.12
C ALA A 48 -12.95 -12.42 1.09
N GLY A 49 -13.56 -11.27 0.87
CA GLY A 49 -14.24 -10.50 1.92
C GLY A 49 -13.48 -9.32 2.48
N TRP A 50 -12.44 -8.84 1.82
CA TRP A 50 -11.63 -7.71 2.27
C TRP A 50 -11.98 -6.42 1.53
N ALA A 51 -11.87 -5.29 2.22
CA ALA A 51 -11.78 -3.99 1.56
C ALA A 51 -10.34 -3.81 1.07
N ALA A 52 -10.13 -3.88 -0.23
CA ALA A 52 -8.78 -3.95 -0.80
C ALA A 52 -8.47 -2.74 -1.67
N ALA A 53 -7.24 -2.27 -1.63
CA ALA A 53 -6.76 -1.17 -2.44
C ALA A 53 -5.33 -1.42 -2.91
N VAL A 54 -4.99 -0.85 -4.06
CA VAL A 54 -3.62 -0.87 -4.59
C VAL A 54 -3.01 0.52 -4.41
N VAL A 55 -1.81 0.56 -3.87
CA VAL A 55 -1.03 1.78 -3.73
C VAL A 55 -0.02 1.86 -4.88
N TYR A 56 -0.26 2.77 -5.82
CA TYR A 56 0.67 3.04 -6.91
C TYR A 56 1.64 4.13 -6.44
N TYR A 57 2.69 3.69 -5.75
CA TYR A 57 3.71 4.58 -5.21
C TYR A 57 4.69 5.01 -6.31
N THR A 58 5.43 6.09 -6.05
CA THR A 58 6.41 6.61 -6.99
C THR A 58 7.57 5.63 -7.16
N VAL A 59 7.98 5.43 -8.40
CA VAL A 59 9.12 4.60 -8.78
C VAL A 59 10.15 5.46 -9.53
N ARG A 60 11.37 4.94 -9.58
CA ARG A 60 12.49 5.57 -10.28
C ARG A 60 12.68 4.85 -11.62
N GLU A 61 11.99 5.36 -12.65
CA GLU A 61 11.92 4.68 -13.95
C GLU A 61 13.21 4.72 -14.75
N LYS A 62 14.03 5.77 -14.55
CA LYS A 62 15.23 6.01 -15.37
C LYS A 62 16.48 6.11 -14.50
N PRO A 63 17.63 5.55 -14.95
CA PRO A 63 18.91 5.85 -14.31
C PRO A 63 19.17 7.35 -14.30
N GLY A 64 19.74 7.86 -13.24
CA GLY A 64 20.03 9.28 -13.11
C GLY A 64 18.92 10.13 -12.49
N GLN A 65 17.71 9.60 -12.31
CA GLN A 65 16.71 10.27 -11.51
C GLN A 65 17.17 10.35 -10.05
N PRO A 66 16.75 11.39 -9.29
CA PRO A 66 17.11 11.49 -7.88
C PRO A 66 16.65 10.26 -7.08
N PRO A 67 17.36 9.87 -6.02
CA PRO A 67 16.89 8.82 -5.12
C PRO A 67 15.52 9.17 -4.56
N LEU A 68 14.67 8.13 -4.37
CA LEU A 68 13.30 8.33 -3.87
C LEU A 68 13.26 8.68 -2.38
N GLY A 69 14.28 8.31 -1.62
CA GLY A 69 14.35 8.57 -0.18
C GLY A 69 13.14 7.98 0.54
N THR A 70 12.51 8.78 1.41
CA THR A 70 11.34 8.35 2.19
C THR A 70 10.01 8.56 1.46
N LEU A 71 10.02 9.03 0.21
CA LEU A 71 8.78 9.34 -0.50
C LEU A 71 7.83 8.14 -0.61
N PRO A 72 8.28 6.95 -1.06
CA PRO A 72 7.36 5.81 -1.16
C PRO A 72 6.73 5.41 0.17
N VAL A 73 7.48 5.39 1.27
CA VAL A 73 6.93 5.03 2.57
C VAL A 73 5.97 6.10 3.09
N ARG A 74 6.21 7.36 2.81
CA ARG A 74 5.27 8.45 3.14
C ARG A 74 4.00 8.36 2.30
N GLN A 75 4.13 8.00 1.03
CA GLN A 75 2.97 7.76 0.16
C GLN A 75 2.13 6.58 0.67
N LEU A 76 2.78 5.50 1.10
CA LEU A 76 2.06 4.37 1.70
C LEU A 76 1.35 4.79 2.99
N GLY A 77 2.01 5.55 3.85
CA GLY A 77 1.41 6.09 5.07
C GLY A 77 0.17 6.94 4.78
N GLU A 78 0.25 7.79 3.76
CA GLU A 78 -0.89 8.62 3.33
C GLU A 78 -2.04 7.77 2.81
N ALA A 79 -1.74 6.74 2.01
CA ALA A 79 -2.75 5.80 1.52
C ALA A 79 -3.42 5.04 2.67
N LEU A 80 -2.63 4.61 3.64
CA LEU A 80 -3.14 3.94 4.84
C LEU A 80 -4.09 4.86 5.61
N GLN A 81 -3.69 6.10 5.84
CA GLN A 81 -4.54 7.09 6.52
C GLN A 81 -5.85 7.31 5.77
N THR A 82 -5.80 7.41 4.45
CA THR A 82 -6.98 7.59 3.60
C THR A 82 -7.95 6.41 3.76
N MET A 83 -7.42 5.18 3.74
CA MET A 83 -8.23 3.98 3.93
C MET A 83 -8.80 3.87 5.34
N GLN A 84 -8.04 4.26 6.36
CA GLN A 84 -8.52 4.28 7.74
C GLN A 84 -9.65 5.28 7.95
N GLN A 85 -9.60 6.42 7.26
CA GLN A 85 -10.68 7.40 7.28
C GLN A 85 -11.94 6.89 6.56
N ARG A 86 -11.75 6.13 5.49
CA ARG A 86 -12.85 5.56 4.71
C ARG A 86 -13.50 4.37 5.41
N PHE A 87 -12.72 3.57 6.13
CA PHE A 87 -13.16 2.37 6.83
C PHE A 87 -12.67 2.40 8.29
N PRO A 88 -13.19 3.31 9.12
CA PRO A 88 -12.61 3.54 10.45
C PRO A 88 -12.73 2.37 11.43
N ALA A 89 -13.67 1.45 11.20
CA ALA A 89 -13.87 0.30 12.06
C ALA A 89 -13.04 -0.93 11.66
N LEU A 90 -12.30 -0.87 10.56
CA LEU A 90 -11.58 -2.03 10.04
C LEU A 90 -10.10 -1.99 10.42
N SER A 91 -9.56 -3.17 10.80
CA SER A 91 -8.12 -3.35 10.95
C SER A 91 -7.44 -3.31 9.58
N ALA A 92 -6.27 -2.71 9.51
CA ALA A 92 -5.53 -2.51 8.27
C ALA A 92 -4.31 -3.41 8.20
N LEU A 93 -4.20 -4.16 7.11
CA LEU A 93 -3.01 -4.94 6.76
C LEU A 93 -2.34 -4.32 5.53
N VAL A 94 -1.04 -4.51 5.42
CA VAL A 94 -0.27 -4.12 4.24
C VAL A 94 0.40 -5.35 3.68
N CYS A 95 0.18 -5.61 2.39
CA CYS A 95 0.75 -6.73 1.66
C CYS A 95 1.65 -6.20 0.56
N GLY A 96 2.90 -6.65 0.52
CA GLY A 96 3.85 -6.19 -0.48
C GLY A 96 4.57 -7.34 -1.17
N PHE A 97 4.91 -7.10 -2.43
CA PHE A 97 5.63 -8.04 -3.28
C PHE A 97 7.01 -7.47 -3.60
N SER A 98 8.09 -8.18 -3.26
CA SER A 98 9.46 -7.76 -3.57
C SER A 98 9.75 -6.34 -3.04
N ALA A 99 9.99 -5.35 -3.91
CA ALA A 99 10.18 -3.95 -3.50
C ALA A 99 8.98 -3.40 -2.71
N GLY A 100 7.76 -3.80 -3.08
CA GLY A 100 6.55 -3.46 -2.32
C GLY A 100 6.55 -4.09 -0.93
N GLY A 101 7.13 -5.28 -0.78
CA GLY A 101 7.34 -5.92 0.52
C GLY A 101 8.33 -5.15 1.38
N HIS A 102 9.42 -4.68 0.78
CA HIS A 102 10.37 -3.80 1.46
C HIS A 102 9.68 -2.51 1.91
N LEU A 103 8.84 -1.92 1.06
CA LEU A 103 8.07 -0.72 1.39
C LEU A 103 7.11 -0.97 2.56
N ALA A 104 6.36 -2.06 2.54
CA ALA A 104 5.45 -2.43 3.62
C ALA A 104 6.20 -2.64 4.94
N ALA A 105 7.34 -3.32 4.89
CA ALA A 105 8.20 -3.52 6.06
C ALA A 105 8.76 -2.19 6.59
N SER A 106 9.15 -1.28 5.70
CA SER A 106 9.66 0.04 6.07
C SER A 106 8.61 0.83 6.85
N LEU A 107 7.36 0.84 6.43
CA LEU A 107 6.28 1.48 7.18
C LEU A 107 6.13 0.84 8.55
N GLY A 108 6.12 -0.48 8.62
CA GLY A 108 5.94 -1.21 9.87
C GLY A 108 7.04 -1.00 10.89
N VAL A 109 8.26 -0.65 10.45
CA VAL A 109 9.40 -0.38 11.33
C VAL A 109 9.52 1.11 11.65
N HIS A 110 9.29 1.98 10.68
CA HIS A 110 9.62 3.41 10.77
C HIS A 110 8.40 4.34 10.92
N TRP A 111 7.18 3.81 11.06
CA TRP A 111 5.98 4.64 11.12
C TRP A 111 6.05 5.71 12.20
N ARG A 112 6.61 5.38 13.36
CA ARG A 112 6.71 6.31 14.49
C ARG A 112 7.72 7.44 14.21
N GLU A 113 8.90 7.08 13.72
CA GLU A 113 9.97 8.05 13.44
C GLU A 113 9.55 9.06 12.37
N LEU A 114 8.77 8.60 11.39
CA LEU A 114 8.31 9.43 10.28
C LEU A 114 6.97 10.12 10.55
N GLY A 115 6.37 9.89 11.72
CA GLY A 115 5.06 10.48 12.05
C GLY A 115 3.92 9.95 11.18
N LEU A 116 4.00 8.69 10.74
CA LEU A 116 3.04 8.06 9.83
C LEU A 116 2.06 7.17 10.60
N PRO A 117 0.88 6.87 10.00
CA PRO A 117 -0.05 5.92 10.59
C PRO A 117 0.57 4.55 10.79
N ARG A 118 0.23 3.90 11.88
CA ARG A 118 0.65 2.52 12.15
C ARG A 118 -0.30 1.56 11.44
N PRO A 119 0.21 0.58 10.66
CA PRO A 119 -0.62 -0.54 10.23
C PRO A 119 -1.11 -1.32 11.45
N ASP A 120 -2.37 -1.74 11.43
CA ASP A 120 -2.93 -2.51 12.53
C ASP A 120 -2.38 -3.92 12.50
N GLY A 121 -2.00 -4.42 13.68
CA GLY A 121 -1.37 -5.72 13.82
C GLY A 121 0.03 -5.76 13.22
N ASP A 122 0.79 -6.77 13.59
CA ASP A 122 2.17 -6.94 13.12
C ASP A 122 2.25 -7.77 11.84
N ARG A 123 1.15 -7.85 11.09
CA ARG A 123 1.06 -8.74 9.94
C ARG A 123 1.38 -7.98 8.66
N LYS A 124 2.52 -8.31 8.10
CA LYS A 124 2.95 -7.90 6.78
C LYS A 124 3.22 -9.15 6.00
N SER A 125 2.53 -9.29 4.89
CA SER A 125 2.86 -10.34 3.95
C SER A 125 3.87 -9.80 2.97
N VAL A 126 4.98 -10.47 2.85
CA VAL A 126 6.03 -10.17 1.88
C VAL A 126 6.16 -11.36 0.97
N VAL A 127 5.99 -11.13 -0.31
CA VAL A 127 6.11 -12.17 -1.33
C VAL A 127 7.11 -11.72 -2.39
#